data_534bafc1338e3192f06a66dfe410fbe6
#
_entry.id   534bafc1338e3192f06a66dfe410fbe6
#
_cell.length_a   1.000
_cell.length_b   1.000
_cell.length_c   1.000
_cell.angle_alpha   90.00
_cell.angle_beta   90.00
_cell.angle_gamma   90.00
#
_symmetry.space_group_name_H-M   'P 1'
#
loop_
_entity.id
_entity.type
_entity.pdbx_description
1 polymer ?
#
loop_
_entity_poly.entity_id
_entity_poly.type
_entity_poly.pdbx_seq_one_letter_code
_entity_poly.pdbx_strand_id
1 'polypeptide(L)'
;MLFRSVVGKLATGPSPETFALDERRRRLYVANEEGSTLSIVDIDQNIIVHEVPTGAEPEGVLISDDGKTLYVTSEVGDLVHMVDAEGGHVVQDVVVGTRPRRFAATPDGKELWVTAELSGEVYVIDRARFAVSGKIEFLPPGMRKTDVTPVGLVMTRDGKTAYVTLGHAAHVAVVDVSSRRIQGYILVGKRSWGITLSRDESKLFVANGFGDDVTIIDAKSRKAIVSVPVGRIPWGVVIDD
;
A
#
# COMPACT_ATOMS: atom_id res chain seq x y z
N MET A 1 -17.33 0.58 24.82
CA MET A 1 -17.60 0.20 23.44
C MET A 1 -17.84 1.49 22.66
N LEU A 2 -16.93 1.88 21.79
CA LEU A 2 -17.10 3.05 20.93
C LEU A 2 -18.01 2.64 19.77
N PHE A 3 -19.19 3.20 19.70
CA PHE A 3 -20.07 3.03 18.55
C PHE A 3 -19.63 3.99 17.46
N ARG A 4 -19.24 3.44 16.30
CA ARG A 4 -18.96 4.22 15.10
C ARG A 4 -20.19 4.19 14.22
N SER A 5 -20.68 5.34 13.83
CA SER A 5 -21.82 5.48 12.93
C SER A 5 -21.41 6.28 11.69
N VAL A 6 -22.05 6.01 10.58
CA VAL A 6 -21.89 6.83 9.37
C VAL A 6 -22.54 8.19 9.63
N VAL A 7 -21.75 9.25 9.60
CA VAL A 7 -22.20 10.63 9.81
C VAL A 7 -22.37 11.41 8.50
N GLY A 8 -21.82 10.89 7.40
CA GLY A 8 -21.92 11.51 6.08
C GLY A 8 -21.52 10.55 4.98
N LYS A 9 -21.82 10.92 3.76
CA LYS A 9 -21.39 10.23 2.54
C LYS A 9 -21.01 11.29 1.50
N LEU A 10 -19.94 11.02 0.76
CA LEU A 10 -19.53 11.80 -0.39
C LEU A 10 -19.26 10.84 -1.55
N ALA A 11 -19.90 11.07 -2.68
CA ALA A 11 -19.54 10.37 -3.91
C ALA A 11 -18.25 10.98 -4.46
N THR A 12 -17.23 10.15 -4.65
CA THR A 12 -15.97 10.54 -5.30
C THR A 12 -16.04 10.23 -6.79
N GLY A 13 -15.43 9.17 -7.24
CA GLY A 13 -15.55 8.63 -8.60
C GLY A 13 -16.05 7.20 -8.59
N PRO A 14 -16.17 6.55 -9.76
CA PRO A 14 -16.51 5.14 -9.84
C PRO A 14 -15.36 4.27 -9.33
N SER A 15 -15.71 3.20 -8.61
CA SER A 15 -14.78 2.23 -8.02
C SER A 15 -13.69 2.86 -7.16
N PRO A 16 -14.02 3.52 -6.01
CA PRO A 16 -13.00 4.04 -5.09
C PRO A 16 -12.28 2.87 -4.41
N GLU A 17 -10.96 2.76 -4.64
CA GLU A 17 -10.15 1.63 -4.16
C GLU A 17 -9.45 1.90 -2.84
N THR A 18 -8.57 2.86 -2.82
CA THR A 18 -7.87 3.27 -1.60
C THR A 18 -7.88 4.76 -1.39
N PHE A 19 -7.51 5.12 -0.17
CA PHE A 19 -7.39 6.52 0.20
C PHE A 19 -6.19 6.74 1.12
N ALA A 20 -5.70 7.98 1.09
CA ALA A 20 -4.77 8.52 2.08
C ALA A 20 -5.44 9.67 2.83
N LEU A 21 -5.20 9.75 4.14
CA LEU A 21 -5.75 10.79 5.01
C LEU A 21 -4.63 11.74 5.46
N ASP A 22 -4.78 13.02 5.20
CA ASP A 22 -4.01 14.09 5.84
C ASP A 22 -4.86 14.73 6.95
N GLU A 23 -4.66 14.26 8.17
CA GLU A 23 -5.39 14.76 9.33
C GLU A 23 -5.09 16.25 9.61
N ARG A 24 -3.85 16.71 9.33
CA ARG A 24 -3.43 18.10 9.60
C ARG A 24 -4.13 19.08 8.68
N ARG A 25 -4.29 18.71 7.39
CA ARG A 25 -4.97 19.54 6.38
C ARG A 25 -6.44 19.23 6.24
N ARG A 26 -6.93 18.21 6.94
CA ARG A 26 -8.31 17.76 6.84
C ARG A 26 -8.68 17.42 5.39
N ARG A 27 -7.77 16.67 4.73
CA ARG A 27 -7.92 16.21 3.34
C ARG A 27 -7.95 14.70 3.25
N LEU A 28 -8.80 14.20 2.37
CA LEU A 28 -8.83 12.79 1.98
C LEU A 28 -8.52 12.71 0.48
N TYR A 29 -7.63 11.81 0.11
CA TYR A 29 -7.20 11.58 -1.26
C TYR A 29 -7.65 10.17 -1.67
N VAL A 30 -8.52 10.08 -2.68
CA VAL A 30 -9.21 8.83 -3.05
C VAL A 30 -8.89 8.46 -4.48
N ALA A 31 -8.29 7.28 -4.69
CA ALA A 31 -8.10 6.70 -6.02
C ALA A 31 -9.42 6.09 -6.51
N ASN A 32 -9.88 6.53 -7.67
CA ASN A 32 -11.10 6.04 -8.32
C ASN A 32 -10.70 5.19 -9.54
N GLU A 33 -10.64 3.88 -9.36
CA GLU A 33 -10.08 2.92 -10.31
C GLU A 33 -10.69 3.05 -11.70
N GLU A 34 -12.02 2.82 -11.81
CA GLU A 34 -12.73 2.90 -13.08
C GLU A 34 -12.84 4.34 -13.62
N GLY A 35 -12.68 5.33 -12.73
CA GLY A 35 -12.72 6.75 -13.10
C GLY A 35 -11.41 7.27 -13.69
N SER A 36 -10.30 6.55 -13.51
CA SER A 36 -8.95 7.02 -13.87
C SER A 36 -8.63 8.39 -13.27
N THR A 37 -9.09 8.64 -12.05
CA THR A 37 -8.95 9.91 -11.34
C THR A 37 -8.53 9.72 -9.89
N LEU A 38 -7.90 10.76 -9.33
CA LEU A 38 -7.70 10.94 -7.90
C LEU A 38 -8.62 12.09 -7.45
N SER A 39 -9.55 11.83 -6.52
CA SER A 39 -10.33 12.88 -5.89
C SER A 39 -9.61 13.42 -4.66
N ILE A 40 -9.47 14.74 -4.57
CA ILE A 40 -8.99 15.46 -3.39
C ILE A 40 -10.21 16.05 -2.67
N VAL A 41 -10.47 15.59 -1.46
CA VAL A 41 -11.67 15.90 -0.69
C VAL A 41 -11.32 16.82 0.48
N ASP A 42 -12.08 17.89 0.66
CA ASP A 42 -12.13 18.64 1.90
C ASP A 42 -13.12 17.97 2.85
N ILE A 43 -12.59 17.42 3.96
CA ILE A 43 -13.40 16.65 4.92
C ILE A 43 -14.37 17.57 5.68
N ASP A 44 -13.94 18.78 6.01
CA ASP A 44 -14.74 19.69 6.84
C ASP A 44 -15.90 20.31 6.04
N GLN A 45 -15.66 20.59 4.76
CA GLN A 45 -16.68 21.09 3.84
C GLN A 45 -17.50 19.96 3.18
N ASN A 46 -17.00 18.72 3.24
CA ASN A 46 -17.58 17.56 2.58
C ASN A 46 -17.76 17.75 1.06
N ILE A 47 -16.72 18.27 0.39
CA ILE A 47 -16.69 18.51 -1.06
C ILE A 47 -15.42 17.97 -1.70
N ILE A 48 -15.48 17.66 -2.99
CA ILE A 48 -14.31 17.44 -3.83
C ILE A 48 -13.75 18.81 -4.23
N VAL A 49 -12.50 19.08 -3.88
CA VAL A 49 -11.83 20.34 -4.25
C VAL A 49 -11.05 20.20 -5.55
N HIS A 50 -10.54 19.01 -5.86
CA HIS A 50 -9.90 18.68 -7.12
C HIS A 50 -10.25 17.27 -7.56
N GLU A 51 -10.38 17.09 -8.85
CA GLU A 51 -10.42 15.79 -9.50
C GLU A 51 -9.27 15.74 -10.50
N VAL A 52 -8.25 14.96 -10.16
CA VAL A 52 -6.97 14.90 -10.88
C VAL A 52 -7.00 13.72 -11.83
N PRO A 53 -6.95 13.92 -13.15
CA PRO A 53 -6.76 12.83 -14.09
C PRO A 53 -5.42 12.13 -13.81
N THR A 54 -5.47 10.80 -13.67
CA THR A 54 -4.31 9.92 -13.50
C THR A 54 -4.24 8.95 -14.68
N GLY A 55 -3.30 8.01 -14.64
CA GLY A 55 -3.34 6.88 -15.57
C GLY A 55 -4.49 5.92 -15.25
N ALA A 56 -4.73 4.96 -16.14
CA ALA A 56 -5.81 4.00 -15.97
C ALA A 56 -5.61 3.10 -14.74
N GLU A 57 -6.71 2.81 -14.06
CA GLU A 57 -6.78 2.02 -12.84
C GLU A 57 -5.83 2.54 -11.72
N PRO A 58 -6.04 3.77 -11.22
CA PRO A 58 -5.31 4.22 -10.04
C PRO A 58 -5.75 3.43 -8.81
N GLU A 59 -4.76 2.93 -8.04
CA GLU A 59 -5.07 2.15 -6.85
C GLU A 59 -4.38 2.67 -5.59
N GLY A 60 -3.05 2.59 -5.53
CA GLY A 60 -2.30 3.04 -4.35
C GLY A 60 -2.24 4.56 -4.25
N VAL A 61 -2.47 5.08 -3.04
CA VAL A 61 -2.29 6.51 -2.74
C VAL A 61 -1.44 6.67 -1.49
N LEU A 62 -0.43 7.54 -1.55
CA LEU A 62 0.38 7.94 -0.40
C LEU A 62 0.59 9.44 -0.41
N ILE A 63 0.41 10.09 0.74
CA ILE A 63 0.76 11.50 0.95
C ILE A 63 2.14 11.62 1.57
N SER A 64 2.95 12.58 1.14
CA SER A 64 4.23 12.92 1.76
C SER A 64 4.03 13.51 3.16
N ASP A 65 5.03 13.39 4.04
CA ASP A 65 4.96 13.86 5.43
C ASP A 65 4.70 15.37 5.55
N ASP A 66 5.18 16.15 4.57
CA ASP A 66 4.93 17.59 4.49
C ASP A 66 3.55 17.92 3.88
N GLY A 67 2.83 16.90 3.40
CA GLY A 67 1.48 17.00 2.81
C GLY A 67 1.42 17.77 1.50
N LYS A 68 2.53 17.92 0.77
CA LYS A 68 2.58 18.66 -0.48
C LYS A 68 2.53 17.78 -1.71
N THR A 69 2.97 16.54 -1.58
CA THR A 69 3.11 15.61 -2.70
C THR A 69 2.30 14.36 -2.45
N LEU A 70 1.51 13.96 -3.43
CA LEU A 70 0.84 12.67 -3.47
C LEU A 70 1.57 11.75 -4.45
N TYR A 71 1.61 10.49 -4.12
CA TYR A 71 2.04 9.42 -5.01
C TYR A 71 0.85 8.54 -5.31
N VAL A 72 0.60 8.26 -6.59
CA VAL A 72 -0.54 7.47 -7.05
C VAL A 72 -0.05 6.41 -8.02
N THR A 73 -0.41 5.15 -7.81
CA THR A 73 -0.13 4.10 -8.79
C THR A 73 -1.17 4.11 -9.90
N SER A 74 -0.75 3.78 -11.13
CA SER A 74 -1.64 3.43 -12.25
C SER A 74 -1.32 2.01 -12.68
N GLU A 75 -2.25 1.08 -12.45
CA GLU A 75 -2.03 -0.35 -12.67
C GLU A 75 -1.80 -0.68 -14.14
N VAL A 76 -2.64 -0.17 -15.03
CA VAL A 76 -2.54 -0.44 -16.47
C VAL A 76 -1.41 0.36 -17.12
N GLY A 77 -1.08 1.51 -16.55
CA GLY A 77 0.00 2.35 -17.07
C GLY A 77 1.40 1.91 -16.65
N ASP A 78 1.54 0.99 -15.68
CA ASP A 78 2.82 0.62 -15.07
C ASP A 78 3.58 1.85 -14.53
N LEU A 79 2.84 2.82 -13.97
CA LEU A 79 3.33 4.13 -13.57
C LEU A 79 3.10 4.41 -12.09
N VAL A 80 3.97 5.27 -11.56
CA VAL A 80 3.70 6.04 -10.35
C VAL A 80 3.66 7.51 -10.75
N HIS A 81 2.54 8.17 -10.45
CA HIS A 81 2.36 9.61 -10.62
C HIS A 81 2.81 10.35 -9.37
N MET A 82 3.52 11.45 -9.54
CA MET A 82 3.74 12.46 -8.53
C MET A 82 2.77 13.61 -8.77
N VAL A 83 1.92 13.88 -7.79
CA VAL A 83 0.85 14.87 -7.89
C VAL A 83 1.10 15.99 -6.88
N ASP A 84 0.94 17.25 -7.30
CA ASP A 84 0.87 18.39 -6.40
C ASP A 84 -0.47 18.34 -5.65
N ALA A 85 -0.39 18.16 -4.32
CA ALA A 85 -1.56 18.01 -3.47
C ALA A 85 -2.39 19.28 -3.33
N GLU A 86 -1.81 20.46 -3.52
CA GLU A 86 -2.49 21.75 -3.45
C GLU A 86 -3.04 22.17 -4.82
N GLY A 87 -2.20 22.08 -5.85
CA GLY A 87 -2.57 22.47 -7.22
C GLY A 87 -3.44 21.46 -7.96
N GLY A 88 -3.55 20.22 -7.47
CA GLY A 88 -4.42 19.19 -8.05
C GLY A 88 -4.02 18.79 -9.48
N HIS A 89 -2.74 18.57 -9.73
CA HIS A 89 -2.25 18.14 -11.04
C HIS A 89 -1.03 17.22 -10.95
N VAL A 90 -0.86 16.35 -11.95
CA VAL A 90 0.31 15.49 -12.09
C VAL A 90 1.53 16.34 -12.44
N VAL A 91 2.60 16.20 -11.66
CA VAL A 91 3.87 16.93 -11.84
C VAL A 91 4.87 16.10 -12.64
N GLN A 92 4.93 14.80 -12.36
CA GLN A 92 5.91 13.89 -12.96
C GLN A 92 5.43 12.46 -12.87
N ASP A 93 5.90 11.62 -13.79
CA ASP A 93 5.65 10.18 -13.83
C ASP A 93 6.94 9.39 -13.75
N VAL A 94 6.88 8.20 -13.17
CA VAL A 94 7.97 7.23 -13.22
C VAL A 94 7.43 5.85 -13.58
N VAL A 95 8.06 5.22 -14.57
CA VAL A 95 7.75 3.84 -15.00
C VAL A 95 8.31 2.88 -13.96
N VAL A 96 7.48 1.94 -13.54
CA VAL A 96 7.82 0.86 -12.60
C VAL A 96 7.47 -0.51 -13.19
N GLY A 97 7.38 -1.54 -12.39
CA GLY A 97 6.94 -2.85 -12.85
C GLY A 97 5.44 -2.95 -13.06
N THR A 98 5.03 -4.03 -13.69
CA THR A 98 3.65 -4.27 -14.12
C THR A 98 2.71 -4.40 -12.93
N ARG A 99 1.62 -3.65 -13.00
CA ARG A 99 0.55 -3.57 -12.03
C ARG A 99 1.02 -3.08 -10.65
N PRO A 100 1.46 -1.82 -10.55
CA PRO A 100 1.87 -1.24 -9.28
C PRO A 100 0.67 -1.04 -8.34
N ARG A 101 0.83 -1.42 -7.05
CA ARG A 101 -0.28 -1.49 -6.09
C ARG A 101 -0.12 -0.54 -4.91
N ARG A 102 0.75 -0.84 -3.96
CA ARG A 102 0.84 -0.16 -2.65
C ARG A 102 2.21 0.44 -2.42
N PHE A 103 2.24 1.42 -1.54
CA PHE A 103 3.42 2.18 -1.18
C PHE A 103 3.84 1.99 0.27
N ALA A 104 5.15 2.13 0.52
CA ALA A 104 5.68 2.55 1.81
C ALA A 104 6.85 3.52 1.58
N ALA A 105 6.88 4.61 2.35
CA ALA A 105 8.03 5.52 2.35
C ALA A 105 8.99 5.15 3.48
N THR A 106 10.31 5.32 3.23
CA THR A 106 11.28 5.22 4.31
C THR A 106 11.09 6.39 5.29
N PRO A 107 11.28 6.17 6.62
CA PRO A 107 11.07 7.22 7.62
C PRO A 107 11.98 8.44 7.45
N ASP A 108 13.13 8.29 6.78
CA ASP A 108 14.02 9.39 6.44
C ASP A 108 13.56 10.19 5.21
N GLY A 109 12.46 9.78 4.59
CA GLY A 109 11.84 10.42 3.45
C GLY A 109 12.59 10.31 2.13
N LYS A 110 13.65 9.49 2.04
CA LYS A 110 14.48 9.42 0.83
C LYS A 110 13.95 8.47 -0.24
N GLU A 111 13.35 7.36 0.19
CA GLU A 111 12.88 6.33 -0.72
C GLU A 111 11.37 6.14 -0.63
N LEU A 112 10.77 5.86 -1.76
CA LEU A 112 9.41 5.38 -1.90
C LEU A 112 9.48 3.97 -2.49
N TRP A 113 8.96 2.99 -1.77
CA TRP A 113 8.86 1.62 -2.23
C TRP A 113 7.47 1.37 -2.78
N VAL A 114 7.37 0.70 -3.92
CA VAL A 114 6.09 0.35 -4.56
C VAL A 114 6.09 -1.10 -4.97
N THR A 115 5.03 -1.82 -4.61
CA THR A 115 4.82 -3.20 -5.05
C THR A 115 4.35 -3.22 -6.50
N ALA A 116 4.92 -4.11 -7.33
CA ALA A 116 4.50 -4.38 -8.69
C ALA A 116 4.02 -5.82 -8.80
N GLU A 117 2.70 -5.99 -8.77
CA GLU A 117 2.04 -7.28 -8.55
C GLU A 117 2.44 -8.33 -9.59
N LEU A 118 2.31 -8.01 -10.87
CA LEU A 118 2.55 -8.97 -11.95
C LEU A 118 4.05 -9.09 -12.31
N SER A 119 4.88 -8.14 -11.91
CA SER A 119 6.33 -8.28 -12.01
C SER A 119 6.93 -9.20 -10.94
N GLY A 120 6.22 -9.39 -9.82
CA GLY A 120 6.73 -10.16 -8.68
C GLY A 120 7.83 -9.42 -7.89
N GLU A 121 7.82 -8.08 -7.92
CA GLU A 121 8.90 -7.23 -7.44
C GLU A 121 8.38 -6.06 -6.59
N VAL A 122 9.27 -5.48 -5.81
CA VAL A 122 9.12 -4.12 -5.24
C VAL A 122 10.11 -3.22 -5.93
N TYR A 123 9.65 -2.10 -6.45
CA TYR A 123 10.47 -1.04 -6.99
C TYR A 123 10.80 -0.01 -5.92
N VAL A 124 12.03 0.47 -5.93
CA VAL A 124 12.52 1.51 -5.03
C VAL A 124 12.75 2.78 -5.83
N ILE A 125 12.04 3.83 -5.49
CA ILE A 125 12.12 5.15 -6.13
C ILE A 125 12.89 6.09 -5.21
N ASP A 126 13.95 6.71 -5.73
CA ASP A 126 14.60 7.86 -5.09
C ASP A 126 13.64 9.06 -5.18
N ARG A 127 13.18 9.56 -4.04
CA ARG A 127 12.15 10.62 -4.02
C ARG A 127 12.68 11.97 -4.49
N ALA A 128 13.96 12.26 -4.30
CA ALA A 128 14.54 13.53 -4.72
C ALA A 128 14.68 13.63 -6.24
N ARG A 129 14.96 12.50 -6.89
CA ARG A 129 15.10 12.42 -8.35
C ARG A 129 13.82 11.99 -9.05
N PHE A 130 12.90 11.43 -8.29
CA PHE A 130 11.71 10.71 -8.73
C PHE A 130 12.03 9.72 -9.86
N ALA A 131 12.96 8.83 -9.56
CA ALA A 131 13.45 7.82 -10.50
C ALA A 131 13.70 6.50 -9.77
N VAL A 132 13.53 5.38 -10.48
CA VAL A 132 13.83 4.05 -9.94
C VAL A 132 15.32 3.95 -9.62
N SER A 133 15.63 3.63 -8.36
CA SER A 133 17.01 3.44 -7.85
C SER A 133 17.36 1.98 -7.59
N GLY A 134 16.38 1.07 -7.69
CA GLY A 134 16.58 -0.35 -7.53
C GLY A 134 15.27 -1.12 -7.47
N LYS A 135 15.40 -2.44 -7.34
CA LYS A 135 14.27 -3.36 -7.19
C LYS A 135 14.62 -4.54 -6.31
N ILE A 136 13.59 -5.19 -5.77
CA ILE A 136 13.69 -6.36 -4.92
C ILE A 136 12.80 -7.45 -5.52
N GLU A 137 13.40 -8.57 -5.89
CA GLU A 137 12.71 -9.74 -6.42
C GLU A 137 12.43 -10.74 -5.30
N PHE A 138 11.28 -11.41 -5.34
CA PHE A 138 10.90 -12.40 -4.34
C PHE A 138 10.73 -13.78 -4.98
N LEU A 139 11.20 -14.80 -4.28
CA LEU A 139 10.95 -16.20 -4.66
C LEU A 139 11.02 -17.09 -3.41
N PRO A 140 9.90 -17.25 -2.68
CA PRO A 140 9.86 -18.18 -1.55
C PRO A 140 10.20 -19.60 -2.01
N PRO A 141 10.89 -20.41 -1.19
CA PRO A 141 11.23 -21.78 -1.52
C PRO A 141 10.03 -22.61 -1.94
N GLY A 142 10.14 -23.29 -3.08
CA GLY A 142 9.06 -24.13 -3.62
C GLY A 142 7.98 -23.40 -4.42
N MET A 143 8.04 -22.05 -4.52
CA MET A 143 7.11 -21.25 -5.31
C MET A 143 7.63 -21.03 -6.72
N ARG A 144 6.72 -20.86 -7.67
CA ARG A 144 7.04 -20.40 -9.02
C ARG A 144 7.04 -18.86 -9.05
N LYS A 145 7.82 -18.26 -9.93
CA LYS A 145 7.85 -16.79 -10.08
C LYS A 145 6.46 -16.22 -10.38
N THR A 146 5.66 -16.92 -11.14
CA THR A 146 4.27 -16.54 -11.49
C THR A 146 3.28 -16.55 -10.32
N ASP A 147 3.62 -17.23 -9.22
CA ASP A 147 2.79 -17.27 -8.02
C ASP A 147 3.12 -16.10 -7.06
N VAL A 148 4.23 -15.41 -7.30
CA VAL A 148 4.70 -14.28 -6.47
C VAL A 148 4.06 -13.00 -6.98
N THR A 149 3.08 -12.51 -6.24
CA THR A 149 2.29 -11.31 -6.61
C THR A 149 2.27 -10.32 -5.45
N PRO A 150 3.32 -9.45 -5.31
CA PRO A 150 3.42 -8.49 -4.20
C PRO A 150 2.27 -7.49 -4.22
N VAL A 151 1.60 -7.28 -3.07
CA VAL A 151 0.50 -6.33 -2.93
C VAL A 151 0.71 -5.40 -1.74
N GLY A 152 0.49 -5.88 -0.52
CA GLY A 152 0.61 -5.08 0.69
C GLY A 152 2.07 -4.84 1.07
N LEU A 153 2.35 -3.66 1.60
CA LEU A 153 3.69 -3.25 2.01
C LEU A 153 3.60 -2.36 3.23
N VAL A 154 4.39 -2.67 4.27
CA VAL A 154 4.53 -1.83 5.46
C VAL A 154 5.98 -1.83 5.93
N MET A 155 6.45 -0.71 6.48
CA MET A 155 7.77 -0.57 7.10
C MET A 155 7.65 -0.31 8.59
N THR A 156 8.65 -0.76 9.37
CA THR A 156 8.80 -0.37 10.77
C THR A 156 9.16 1.11 10.88
N ARG A 157 8.76 1.75 11.99
CA ARG A 157 9.04 3.18 12.22
C ARG A 157 10.53 3.52 12.30
N ASP A 158 11.34 2.55 12.72
CA ASP A 158 12.80 2.71 12.73
C ASP A 158 13.44 2.56 11.34
N GLY A 159 12.64 2.26 10.32
CA GLY A 159 13.06 2.12 8.93
C GLY A 159 13.99 0.94 8.66
N LYS A 160 14.06 -0.06 9.56
CA LYS A 160 14.99 -1.17 9.38
C LYS A 160 14.38 -2.36 8.67
N THR A 161 13.08 -2.59 8.85
CA THR A 161 12.41 -3.78 8.31
C THR A 161 11.19 -3.39 7.48
N ALA A 162 11.07 -3.98 6.31
CA ALA A 162 9.86 -3.94 5.50
C ALA A 162 9.22 -5.33 5.44
N TYR A 163 7.89 -5.36 5.42
CA TYR A 163 7.10 -6.57 5.25
C TYR A 163 6.24 -6.43 3.99
N VAL A 164 6.32 -7.43 3.12
CA VAL A 164 5.65 -7.43 1.82
C VAL A 164 4.80 -8.69 1.69
N THR A 165 3.50 -8.54 1.47
CA THR A 165 2.64 -9.69 1.14
C THR A 165 2.88 -10.12 -0.30
N LEU A 166 2.96 -11.43 -0.53
CA LEU A 166 3.28 -12.00 -1.84
C LEU A 166 2.08 -12.67 -2.52
N GLY A 167 0.88 -12.24 -2.19
CA GLY A 167 -0.38 -12.58 -2.85
C GLY A 167 -0.61 -14.10 -3.00
N HIS A 168 -0.54 -14.60 -4.23
CA HIS A 168 -0.77 -16.01 -4.53
C HIS A 168 0.27 -16.96 -3.93
N ALA A 169 1.49 -16.48 -3.65
CA ALA A 169 2.48 -17.29 -2.94
C ALA A 169 2.13 -17.53 -1.46
N ALA A 170 1.11 -16.86 -0.92
CA ALA A 170 0.66 -17.01 0.48
C ALA A 170 1.78 -16.82 1.51
N HIS A 171 2.66 -15.88 1.28
CA HIS A 171 3.77 -15.53 2.18
C HIS A 171 3.84 -14.02 2.43
N VAL A 172 4.47 -13.68 3.54
CA VAL A 172 5.00 -12.35 3.81
C VAL A 172 6.51 -12.41 3.73
N ALA A 173 7.13 -11.62 2.86
CA ALA A 173 8.57 -11.43 2.83
C ALA A 173 8.99 -10.44 3.93
N VAL A 174 10.09 -10.76 4.61
CA VAL A 174 10.75 -9.86 5.57
C VAL A 174 12.02 -9.34 4.92
N VAL A 175 12.13 -8.04 4.78
CA VAL A 175 13.21 -7.38 4.03
C VAL A 175 13.97 -6.42 4.95
N ASP A 176 15.29 -6.48 4.95
CA ASP A 176 16.15 -5.45 5.52
C ASP A 176 16.17 -4.24 4.58
N VAL A 177 15.70 -3.09 5.06
CA VAL A 177 15.52 -1.89 4.23
C VAL A 177 16.86 -1.36 3.72
N SER A 178 17.87 -1.32 4.57
CA SER A 178 19.16 -0.72 4.26
C SER A 178 19.93 -1.47 3.16
N SER A 179 19.91 -2.80 3.22
CA SER A 179 20.60 -3.67 2.26
C SER A 179 19.68 -4.17 1.15
N ARG A 180 18.34 -3.97 1.27
CA ARG A 180 17.30 -4.49 0.39
C ARG A 180 17.34 -6.02 0.26
N ARG A 181 17.88 -6.72 1.27
CA ARG A 181 17.98 -8.18 1.29
C ARG A 181 16.81 -8.82 1.99
N ILE A 182 16.31 -9.91 1.42
CA ILE A 182 15.29 -10.75 2.03
C ILE A 182 15.90 -11.49 3.20
N GLN A 183 15.32 -11.33 4.39
CA GLN A 183 15.72 -11.98 5.63
C GLN A 183 14.93 -13.26 5.90
N GLY A 184 13.83 -13.49 5.21
CA GLY A 184 13.00 -14.67 5.34
C GLY A 184 11.60 -14.49 4.80
N TYR A 185 10.83 -15.57 4.87
CA TYR A 185 9.43 -15.62 4.45
C TYR A 185 8.59 -16.23 5.57
N ILE A 186 7.39 -15.70 5.77
CA ILE A 186 6.42 -16.16 6.77
C ILE A 186 5.21 -16.68 6.01
N LEU A 187 4.84 -17.95 6.22
CA LEU A 187 3.64 -18.54 5.63
C LEU A 187 2.39 -17.92 6.25
N VAL A 188 1.44 -17.54 5.42
CA VAL A 188 0.14 -16.96 5.80
C VAL A 188 -1.00 -17.61 5.02
N GLY A 189 -2.20 -17.05 5.06
CA GLY A 189 -3.35 -17.57 4.31
C GLY A 189 -3.28 -17.28 2.80
N LYS A 190 -4.24 -17.85 2.07
CA LYS A 190 -4.31 -17.76 0.61
C LYS A 190 -4.65 -16.35 0.14
N ARG A 191 -3.94 -15.88 -0.86
CA ARG A 191 -4.10 -14.56 -1.47
C ARG A 191 -3.93 -13.45 -0.42
N SER A 192 -2.76 -13.38 0.18
CA SER A 192 -2.41 -12.34 1.14
C SER A 192 -2.36 -10.96 0.45
N TRP A 193 -3.19 -10.03 0.91
CA TRP A 193 -3.34 -8.68 0.35
C TRP A 193 -2.84 -7.62 1.32
N GLY A 194 -3.76 -6.97 2.05
CA GLY A 194 -3.40 -5.91 2.97
C GLY A 194 -2.60 -6.42 4.16
N ILE A 195 -1.66 -5.60 4.62
CA ILE A 195 -0.84 -5.86 5.80
C ILE A 195 -0.73 -4.58 6.62
N THR A 196 -0.79 -4.72 7.94
CA THR A 196 -0.57 -3.60 8.87
C THR A 196 0.18 -4.05 10.11
N LEU A 197 0.90 -3.11 10.75
CA LEU A 197 1.55 -3.27 12.05
C LEU A 197 0.64 -2.76 13.16
N SER A 198 0.66 -3.41 14.34
CA SER A 198 0.15 -2.79 15.56
C SER A 198 0.93 -1.52 15.90
N ARG A 199 0.34 -0.63 16.71
CA ARG A 199 1.01 0.62 17.10
C ARG A 199 2.35 0.40 17.80
N ASP A 200 2.48 -0.66 18.60
CA ASP A 200 3.73 -1.05 19.26
C ASP A 200 4.67 -1.87 18.37
N GLU A 201 4.28 -2.13 17.13
CA GLU A 201 5.01 -2.95 16.14
C GLU A 201 5.31 -4.38 16.58
N SER A 202 4.63 -4.87 17.62
CA SER A 202 4.81 -6.24 18.11
C SER A 202 4.12 -7.29 17.23
N LYS A 203 3.10 -6.88 16.46
CA LYS A 203 2.27 -7.76 15.64
C LYS A 203 2.07 -7.22 14.23
N LEU A 204 1.94 -8.16 13.28
CA LEU A 204 1.45 -7.91 11.93
C LEU A 204 0.10 -8.57 11.75
N PHE A 205 -0.76 -7.94 11.00
CA PHE A 205 -2.07 -8.44 10.60
C PHE A 205 -2.14 -8.49 9.08
N VAL A 206 -2.44 -9.66 8.53
CA VAL A 206 -2.47 -9.91 7.09
C VAL A 206 -3.85 -10.37 6.67
N ALA A 207 -4.49 -9.62 5.79
CA ALA A 207 -5.76 -10.02 5.19
C ALA A 207 -5.52 -11.07 4.08
N ASN A 208 -6.15 -12.23 4.19
CA ASN A 208 -6.01 -13.33 3.26
C ASN A 208 -7.31 -13.49 2.45
N GLY A 209 -7.36 -12.84 1.28
CA GLY A 209 -8.60 -12.70 0.49
C GLY A 209 -9.25 -14.01 0.09
N PHE A 210 -8.49 -15.06 -0.24
CA PHE A 210 -9.03 -16.38 -0.58
C PHE A 210 -9.03 -17.38 0.58
N GLY A 211 -8.61 -16.92 1.77
CA GLY A 211 -8.68 -17.68 3.00
C GLY A 211 -9.88 -17.30 3.86
N ASP A 212 -10.53 -16.16 3.58
CA ASP A 212 -11.59 -15.56 4.39
C ASP A 212 -11.15 -15.36 5.85
N ASP A 213 -9.86 -15.10 6.07
CA ASP A 213 -9.24 -14.96 7.38
C ASP A 213 -8.21 -13.81 7.45
N VAL A 214 -7.82 -13.48 8.67
CA VAL A 214 -6.70 -12.59 8.97
C VAL A 214 -5.65 -13.37 9.75
N THR A 215 -4.43 -13.46 9.19
CA THR A 215 -3.29 -14.04 9.90
C THR A 215 -2.65 -13.00 10.81
N ILE A 216 -2.49 -13.35 12.09
CA ILE A 216 -1.75 -12.57 13.09
C ILE A 216 -0.35 -13.14 13.21
N ILE A 217 0.66 -12.31 13.08
CA ILE A 217 2.09 -12.68 13.13
C ILE A 217 2.74 -11.98 14.32
N ASP A 218 3.56 -12.68 15.07
CA ASP A 218 4.50 -12.07 16.02
C ASP A 218 5.71 -11.52 15.24
N ALA A 219 5.87 -10.19 15.26
CA ALA A 219 6.89 -9.52 14.46
C ALA A 219 8.31 -9.85 14.89
N LYS A 220 8.53 -10.08 16.19
CA LYS A 220 9.85 -10.40 16.76
C LYS A 220 10.32 -11.79 16.38
N SER A 221 9.48 -12.79 16.58
CA SER A 221 9.81 -14.19 16.25
C SER A 221 9.60 -14.51 14.76
N ARG A 222 8.90 -13.62 14.02
CA ARG A 222 8.54 -13.80 12.60
C ARG A 222 7.74 -15.09 12.36
N LYS A 223 6.80 -15.37 13.25
CA LYS A 223 5.96 -16.58 13.19
C LYS A 223 4.48 -16.20 13.22
N ALA A 224 3.70 -16.87 12.39
CA ALA A 224 2.25 -16.79 12.48
C ALA A 224 1.79 -17.35 13.84
N ILE A 225 0.95 -16.58 14.55
CA ILE A 225 0.36 -16.96 15.84
C ILE A 225 -0.94 -17.73 15.60
N VAL A 226 -1.81 -17.15 14.78
CA VAL A 226 -3.16 -17.64 14.50
C VAL A 226 -3.70 -17.03 13.23
N SER A 227 -4.60 -17.74 12.53
CA SER A 227 -5.48 -17.16 11.52
C SER A 227 -6.90 -17.13 12.07
N VAL A 228 -7.51 -15.96 12.04
CA VAL A 228 -8.85 -15.70 12.56
C VAL A 228 -9.82 -15.57 11.41
N PRO A 229 -10.86 -16.43 11.31
CA PRO A 229 -11.90 -16.28 10.31
C PRO A 229 -12.61 -14.92 10.41
N VAL A 230 -12.83 -14.28 9.27
CA VAL A 230 -13.54 -13.00 9.17
C VAL A 230 -14.61 -13.08 8.07
N GLY A 231 -15.08 -11.95 7.55
CA GLY A 231 -15.95 -11.93 6.40
C GLY A 231 -15.28 -12.43 5.11
N ARG A 232 -16.07 -12.65 4.07
CA ARG A 232 -15.57 -13.12 2.76
C ARG A 232 -14.67 -12.10 2.11
N ILE A 233 -13.57 -12.56 1.54
CA ILE A 233 -12.61 -11.81 0.73
C ILE A 233 -12.12 -10.55 1.48
N PRO A 234 -11.49 -10.70 2.67
CA PRO A 234 -10.94 -9.55 3.38
C PRO A 234 -9.82 -8.91 2.55
N TRP A 235 -9.88 -7.60 2.39
CA TRP A 235 -8.96 -6.85 1.54
C TRP A 235 -7.89 -6.11 2.31
N GLY A 236 -8.22 -5.61 3.47
CA GLY A 236 -7.32 -4.88 4.34
C GLY A 236 -7.67 -5.01 5.81
N VAL A 237 -6.75 -4.57 6.65
CA VAL A 237 -6.91 -4.49 8.09
C VAL A 237 -6.46 -3.11 8.56
N VAL A 238 -7.26 -2.46 9.39
CA VAL A 238 -6.92 -1.21 10.08
C VAL A 238 -6.93 -1.49 11.57
N ILE A 239 -5.91 -1.03 12.26
CA ILE A 239 -5.75 -1.15 13.71
C ILE A 239 -6.04 0.20 14.35
N ASP A 240 -6.86 0.17 15.38
CA ASP A 240 -7.22 1.31 16.22
C ASP A 240 -6.85 0.97 17.68
N ASP A 241 -5.54 1.03 17.99
CA ASP A 241 -4.93 0.69 19.28
C ASP A 241 -4.17 1.88 19.92
#